data_6f8810127393f606079dcb70a2fab875
#
_entry.id   6f8810127393f606079dcb70a2fab875
#
_cell.length_a   1.000
_cell.length_b   1.000
_cell.length_c   1.000
_cell.angle_alpha   90.00
_cell.angle_beta   90.00
_cell.angle_gamma   90.00
#
_symmetry.space_group_name_H-M   'P 1'
#
loop_
_entity.id
_entity.type
_entity.pdbx_description
1 polymer ?
#
loop_
_entity_poly.entity_id
_entity_poly.type
_entity_poly.pdbx_seq_one_letter_code
_entity_poly.pdbx_strand_id
1 'polypeptide(L)'
;MANKRIGQAGLALIKQYEGCRLAAYKCSAGVWTIGYGHTAGVHSGMTITQAQADAYLQQDIAKFEGYVNNPAYVPITEQLNQNQFDALV
;
A
#
# COMPACT_ATOMS: atom_id res chain seq x y z
N MET A 1 -11.69 19.34 5.10
CA MET A 1 -11.18 18.15 5.75
C MET A 1 -10.28 17.36 4.82
N ALA A 2 -9.14 16.89 5.32
CA ALA A 2 -8.21 16.12 4.49
C ALA A 2 -8.66 14.66 4.42
N ASN A 3 -9.21 14.25 3.29
CA ASN A 3 -9.58 12.88 2.97
C ASN A 3 -9.10 12.53 1.57
N LYS A 4 -7.80 12.72 1.37
CA LYS A 4 -7.19 12.45 0.07
C LYS A 4 -6.97 10.95 -0.13
N ARG A 5 -7.11 10.53 -1.37
CA ARG A 5 -6.79 9.18 -1.82
C ARG A 5 -5.59 9.24 -2.76
N ILE A 6 -4.80 8.15 -2.78
CA ILE A 6 -3.67 8.09 -3.70
C ILE A 6 -4.16 8.14 -5.15
N GLY A 7 -3.47 8.90 -6.00
CA GLY A 7 -3.78 8.98 -7.42
C GLY A 7 -3.29 7.76 -8.19
N GLN A 8 -3.79 7.59 -9.43
CA GLN A 8 -3.40 6.45 -10.26
C GLN A 8 -1.90 6.42 -10.56
N ALA A 9 -1.29 7.60 -10.75
CA ALA A 9 0.15 7.69 -10.99
C ALA A 9 0.96 7.21 -9.78
N GLY A 10 0.56 7.59 -8.57
CA GLY A 10 1.20 7.14 -7.35
C GLY A 10 1.01 5.64 -7.13
N LEU A 11 -0.19 5.13 -7.42
CA LEU A 11 -0.48 3.71 -7.35
C LEU A 11 0.37 2.90 -8.32
N ALA A 12 0.52 3.39 -9.56
CA ALA A 12 1.36 2.74 -10.55
C ALA A 12 2.83 2.68 -10.11
N LEU A 13 3.34 3.73 -9.49
CA LEU A 13 4.69 3.76 -8.94
C LEU A 13 4.87 2.73 -7.83
N ILE A 14 3.91 2.60 -6.94
CA ILE A 14 3.96 1.59 -5.86
C ILE A 14 3.99 0.19 -6.47
N LYS A 15 3.13 -0.11 -7.44
CA LYS A 15 3.09 -1.40 -8.11
C LYS A 15 4.41 -1.72 -8.80
N GLN A 16 5.01 -0.74 -9.47
CA GLN A 16 6.29 -0.90 -10.15
C GLN A 16 7.41 -1.12 -9.15
N TYR A 17 7.43 -0.38 -8.07
CA TYR A 17 8.47 -0.46 -7.04
C TYR A 17 8.41 -1.78 -6.26
N GLU A 18 7.20 -2.16 -5.80
CA GLU A 18 7.02 -3.37 -4.99
C GLU A 18 7.11 -4.66 -5.81
N GLY A 19 6.64 -4.62 -7.06
CA GLY A 19 6.46 -5.82 -7.85
C GLY A 19 5.35 -6.71 -7.31
N CYS A 20 4.78 -7.56 -8.15
CA CYS A 20 3.69 -8.44 -7.77
C CYS A 20 4.17 -9.88 -7.71
N ARG A 21 3.90 -10.55 -6.59
CA ARG A 21 4.15 -11.98 -6.44
C ARG A 21 2.88 -12.69 -6.00
N LEU A 22 2.45 -13.64 -6.81
CA LEU A 22 1.21 -14.38 -6.54
C LEU A 22 1.41 -15.56 -5.61
N ALA A 23 2.66 -15.92 -5.30
CA ALA A 23 3.01 -16.94 -4.32
C ALA A 23 3.75 -16.32 -3.15
N ALA A 24 3.43 -16.75 -1.93
CA ALA A 24 4.06 -16.24 -0.73
C ALA A 24 5.57 -16.47 -0.74
N TYR A 25 6.32 -15.47 -0.31
CA TYR A 25 7.77 -15.54 -0.18
C TYR A 25 8.20 -14.83 1.10
N LYS A 26 9.37 -15.18 1.61
CA LYS A 26 9.96 -14.46 2.74
C LYS A 26 10.73 -13.26 2.23
N CYS A 27 10.42 -12.08 2.76
CA CYS A 27 11.22 -10.89 2.50
C CYS A 27 12.54 -10.95 3.30
N SER A 28 13.42 -9.96 3.08
CA SER A 28 14.73 -9.91 3.76
C SER A 28 14.62 -9.86 5.29
N ALA A 29 13.50 -9.39 5.82
CA ALA A 29 13.24 -9.36 7.26
C ALA A 29 12.68 -10.69 7.81
N GLY A 30 12.52 -11.72 6.97
CA GLY A 30 12.00 -13.02 7.36
C GLY A 30 10.48 -13.06 7.52
N VAL A 31 9.77 -12.09 6.97
CA VAL A 31 8.30 -12.00 7.04
C VAL A 31 7.70 -12.56 5.75
N TRP A 32 6.71 -13.44 5.88
CA TRP A 32 5.98 -13.96 4.72
C TRP A 32 5.18 -12.85 4.06
N THR A 33 5.36 -12.69 2.76
CA THR A 33 4.86 -11.57 1.97
C THR A 33 4.22 -12.10 0.69
N ILE A 34 3.17 -11.44 0.19
CA ILE A 34 2.50 -11.83 -1.05
C ILE A 34 1.93 -10.58 -1.75
N GLY A 35 1.65 -10.70 -3.04
CA GLY A 35 1.11 -9.59 -3.83
C GLY A 35 2.10 -8.44 -3.93
N TYR A 36 1.64 -7.25 -3.63
CA TYR A 36 2.46 -6.03 -3.62
C TYR A 36 2.93 -5.68 -2.21
N GLY A 37 3.62 -6.61 -1.57
CA GLY A 37 4.15 -6.36 -0.24
C GLY A 37 3.15 -6.56 0.91
N HIS A 38 2.05 -7.26 0.66
CA HIS A 38 1.08 -7.58 1.71
C HIS A 38 1.63 -8.64 2.65
N THR A 39 1.50 -8.42 3.96
CA THR A 39 2.04 -9.34 4.98
C THR A 39 1.00 -9.91 5.93
N ALA A 40 -0.15 -9.26 6.08
CA ALA A 40 -1.17 -9.69 7.05
C ALA A 40 -1.77 -11.03 6.66
N GLY A 41 -1.68 -12.02 7.55
CA GLY A 41 -2.25 -13.36 7.32
C GLY A 41 -1.52 -14.19 6.28
N VAL A 42 -0.33 -13.78 5.83
CA VAL A 42 0.43 -14.51 4.81
C VAL A 42 1.26 -15.62 5.45
N HIS A 43 1.24 -16.79 4.84
CA HIS A 43 1.95 -17.97 5.31
C HIS A 43 2.58 -18.75 4.17
N SER A 44 3.45 -19.68 4.51
CA SER A 44 4.12 -20.57 3.53
C SER A 44 3.08 -21.34 2.71
N GLY A 45 3.31 -21.40 1.40
CA GLY A 45 2.45 -22.13 0.49
C GLY A 45 1.21 -21.37 0.00
N MET A 46 0.99 -20.14 0.52
CA MET A 46 -0.14 -19.32 0.11
C MET A 46 0.03 -18.84 -1.32
N THR A 47 -1.06 -18.86 -2.10
CA THR A 47 -1.12 -18.32 -3.45
C THR A 47 -2.37 -17.48 -3.60
N ILE A 48 -2.31 -16.45 -4.45
CA ILE A 48 -3.43 -15.57 -4.74
C ILE A 48 -3.51 -15.29 -6.23
N THR A 49 -4.66 -14.75 -6.66
CA THR A 49 -4.84 -14.27 -8.03
C THR A 49 -4.37 -12.83 -8.16
N GLN A 50 -4.21 -12.35 -9.40
CA GLN A 50 -3.90 -10.94 -9.65
C GLN A 50 -4.97 -10.01 -9.05
N ALA A 51 -6.24 -10.37 -9.17
CA ALA A 51 -7.34 -9.58 -8.59
C ALA A 51 -7.23 -9.51 -7.07
N GLN A 52 -6.84 -10.59 -6.41
CA GLN A 52 -6.62 -10.59 -4.96
C GLN A 52 -5.41 -9.76 -4.58
N ALA A 53 -4.34 -9.80 -5.37
CA ALA A 53 -3.17 -8.95 -5.13
C ALA A 53 -3.54 -7.47 -5.19
N ASP A 54 -4.33 -7.08 -6.19
CA ASP A 54 -4.83 -5.71 -6.31
C ASP A 54 -5.73 -5.31 -5.13
N ALA A 55 -6.60 -6.22 -4.70
CA ALA A 55 -7.48 -5.98 -3.54
C ALA A 55 -6.67 -5.79 -2.25
N TYR A 56 -5.67 -6.60 -2.01
CA TYR A 56 -4.79 -6.46 -0.85
C TYR A 56 -4.04 -5.13 -0.88
N LEU A 57 -3.56 -4.73 -2.06
CA LEU A 57 -2.89 -3.44 -2.20
C LEU A 57 -3.82 -2.29 -1.85
N GLN A 58 -5.07 -2.32 -2.30
CA GLN A 58 -6.05 -1.28 -1.97
C GLN A 58 -6.33 -1.23 -0.46
N GLN A 59 -6.44 -2.37 0.20
CA GLN A 59 -6.62 -2.44 1.65
C GLN A 59 -5.44 -1.84 2.40
N ASP A 60 -4.22 -2.18 1.98
CA ASP A 60 -3.00 -1.70 2.63
C ASP A 60 -2.83 -0.20 2.43
N ILE A 61 -3.10 0.30 1.22
CA ILE A 61 -3.05 1.73 0.91
C ILE A 61 -4.08 2.50 1.74
N ALA A 62 -5.29 1.96 1.92
CA ALA A 62 -6.32 2.60 2.71
C ALA A 62 -5.86 2.86 4.15
N LYS A 63 -5.09 1.95 4.73
CA LYS A 63 -4.50 2.15 6.06
C LYS A 63 -3.52 3.32 6.06
N PHE A 64 -2.64 3.39 5.07
CA PHE A 64 -1.67 4.48 4.96
C PHE A 64 -2.35 5.80 4.64
N GLU A 65 -3.37 5.80 3.79
CA GLU A 65 -4.17 6.99 3.52
C GLU A 65 -4.80 7.53 4.79
N GLY A 66 -5.34 6.64 5.63
CA GLY A 66 -5.90 7.02 6.93
C GLY A 66 -4.86 7.65 7.85
N TYR A 67 -3.64 7.13 7.83
CA TYR A 67 -2.53 7.69 8.59
C TYR A 67 -2.17 9.09 8.13
N VAL A 68 -2.00 9.27 6.82
CA VAL A 68 -1.57 10.56 6.23
C VAL A 68 -2.68 11.62 6.40
N ASN A 69 -3.94 11.23 6.33
CA ASN A 69 -5.07 12.14 6.49
C ASN A 69 -5.38 12.47 7.97
N ASN A 70 -4.76 11.80 8.92
CA ASN A 70 -5.00 12.03 10.34
C ASN A 70 -4.17 13.23 10.82
N PRO A 71 -4.80 14.33 11.28
CA PRO A 71 -4.06 15.53 11.72
C PRO A 71 -3.11 15.29 12.90
N ALA A 72 -3.34 14.22 13.67
CA ALA A 72 -2.44 13.87 14.77
C ALA A 72 -1.09 13.36 14.27
N TYR A 73 -1.03 12.79 13.06
CA TYR A 73 0.20 12.27 12.46
C TYR A 73 0.77 13.20 11.39
N VAL A 74 -0.10 13.77 10.55
CA VAL A 74 0.30 14.65 9.44
C VAL A 74 -0.59 15.91 9.46
N PRO A 75 -0.28 16.89 10.34
CA PRO A 75 -1.17 18.03 10.54
C PRO A 75 -1.30 18.96 9.33
N ILE A 76 -0.40 18.86 8.35
CA ILE A 76 -0.42 19.70 7.15
C ILE A 76 -1.06 19.02 5.93
N THR A 77 -1.71 17.88 6.11
CA THR A 77 -2.27 17.09 4.98
C THR A 77 -3.21 17.92 4.11
N GLU A 78 -4.01 18.80 4.72
CA GLU A 78 -4.96 19.63 3.98
C GLU A 78 -4.29 20.65 3.06
N GLN A 79 -3.02 20.96 3.31
CA GLN A 79 -2.24 21.90 2.52
C GLN A 79 -1.44 21.21 1.41
N LEU A 80 -1.46 19.88 1.37
CA LEU A 80 -0.71 19.12 0.39
C LEU A 80 -1.47 19.03 -0.93
N ASN A 81 -0.74 19.12 -2.05
CA ASN A 81 -1.31 18.76 -3.33
C ASN A 81 -1.29 17.23 -3.50
N GLN A 82 -1.90 16.73 -4.56
CA GLN A 82 -2.03 15.29 -4.77
C GLN A 82 -0.66 14.59 -4.89
N ASN A 83 0.31 15.22 -5.55
CA ASN A 83 1.64 14.64 -5.70
C ASN A 83 2.37 14.53 -4.36
N GLN A 84 2.24 15.54 -3.52
CA GLN A 84 2.83 15.53 -2.18
C GLN A 84 2.18 14.47 -1.30
N PHE A 85 0.86 14.32 -1.39
CA PHE A 85 0.13 13.28 -0.67
C PHE A 85 0.59 11.88 -1.12
N ASP A 86 0.69 11.63 -2.41
CA ASP A 86 1.12 10.35 -2.96
C ASP A 86 2.52 9.97 -2.48
N ALA A 87 3.40 10.95 -2.31
CA ALA A 87 4.75 10.71 -1.82
C ALA A 87 4.78 10.29 -0.34
N LEU A 88 3.77 10.69 0.46
CA LEU A 88 3.66 10.31 1.87
C LEU A 88 3.02 8.94 2.08
N VAL A 89 2.17 8.51 1.17
CA VAL A 89 1.54 7.18 1.21
C VAL A 89 2.52 6.09 0.74
#